data_59156df0d37098ad5aaee8353f96d4e8
#
_entry.id   59156df0d37098ad5aaee8353f96d4e8
#
_cell.length_a   1.000
_cell.length_b   1.000
_cell.length_c   1.000
_cell.angle_alpha   90.00
_cell.angle_beta   90.00
_cell.angle_gamma   90.00
#
_symmetry.space_group_name_H-M   'P 1'
#
loop_
_entity.id
_entity.type
_entity.pdbx_description
1 polymer ?
#
loop_
_entity_poly.entity_id
_entity_poly.type
_entity_poly.pdbx_seq_one_letter_code
_entity_poly.pdbx_strand_id
1 'polypeptide(L)'
;VDRMRSGTLFDVVGIVEEWDGTMALFDALLPLSSGRRWASAAAAVTHGSGRWAAEERSTLAAARESAAVAQWLRADTQLYEAARARFGVLVRRHVHIA
;
A
#
# COMPACT_ATOMS: atom_id res chain seq x y z
N VAL A 1 -13.95 8.10 1.44
CA VAL A 1 -13.92 6.67 1.10
C VAL A 1 -14.43 6.42 -0.32
N ASP A 2 -15.55 6.99 -0.68
CA ASP A 2 -16.10 6.81 -2.03
C ASP A 2 -15.18 7.40 -3.10
N ARG A 3 -14.57 8.55 -2.86
CA ARG A 3 -13.63 9.17 -3.78
C ARG A 3 -12.35 8.37 -3.94
N MET A 4 -11.88 7.74 -2.88
CA MET A 4 -10.74 6.83 -2.94
C MET A 4 -11.07 5.61 -3.81
N ARG A 5 -12.23 5.00 -3.57
CA ARG A 5 -12.67 3.80 -4.28
C ARG A 5 -12.93 4.05 -5.76
N SER A 6 -13.53 5.19 -6.08
CA SER A 6 -13.85 5.56 -7.46
C SER A 6 -12.66 6.08 -8.26
N GLY A 7 -11.56 6.41 -7.60
CA GLY A 7 -10.38 6.95 -8.25
C GLY A 7 -10.41 8.45 -8.49
N THR A 8 -11.36 9.17 -7.88
CA THR A 8 -11.44 10.63 -8.04
C THR A 8 -10.51 11.37 -7.08
N LEU A 9 -9.99 10.69 -6.05
CA LEU A 9 -9.09 11.31 -5.07
C LEU A 9 -7.63 11.21 -5.52
N PHE A 10 -7.22 10.04 -6.01
CA PHE A 10 -5.86 9.80 -6.47
C PHE A 10 -5.88 9.06 -7.81
N ASP A 11 -4.93 9.37 -8.67
CA ASP A 11 -4.76 8.69 -9.97
C ASP A 11 -4.18 7.29 -9.79
N VAL A 12 -3.26 7.13 -8.84
CA VAL A 12 -2.58 5.88 -8.57
C VAL A 12 -2.56 5.63 -7.07
N VAL A 13 -2.84 4.38 -6.69
CA VAL A 13 -2.79 3.94 -5.30
C VAL A 13 -1.95 2.67 -5.23
N GLY A 14 -1.00 2.63 -4.31
CA GLY A 14 -0.19 1.45 -4.01
C GLY A 14 -0.51 0.89 -2.64
N ILE A 15 -0.22 -0.38 -2.43
CA ILE A 15 -0.42 -1.07 -1.16
C ILE A 15 0.91 -1.66 -0.72
N VAL A 16 1.36 -1.29 0.47
CA VAL A 16 2.68 -1.68 0.99
C VAL A 16 2.81 -3.19 1.14
N GLU A 17 1.77 -3.88 1.59
CA GLU A 17 1.78 -5.33 1.75
C GLU A 17 1.80 -6.08 0.42
N GLU A 18 1.47 -5.41 -0.66
CA GLU A 18 1.49 -5.98 -2.01
C GLU A 18 2.53 -5.24 -2.83
N TRP A 19 3.77 -5.30 -2.36
CA TRP A 19 4.88 -4.51 -2.91
C TRP A 19 5.15 -4.80 -4.38
N ASP A 20 5.20 -6.08 -4.75
CA ASP A 20 5.48 -6.46 -6.14
C ASP A 20 4.41 -5.94 -7.10
N GLY A 21 3.14 -6.07 -6.71
CA GLY A 21 2.01 -5.54 -7.49
C GLY A 21 2.05 -4.02 -7.57
N THR A 22 2.40 -3.35 -6.47
CA THR A 22 2.53 -1.90 -6.43
C THR A 22 3.65 -1.42 -7.36
N MET A 23 4.80 -2.09 -7.34
CA MET A 23 5.92 -1.72 -8.23
C MET A 23 5.56 -1.97 -9.69
N ALA A 24 4.89 -3.08 -10.00
CA ALA A 24 4.43 -3.36 -11.35
C ALA A 24 3.41 -2.32 -11.83
N LEU A 25 2.51 -1.90 -10.97
CA LEU A 25 1.53 -0.87 -11.28
C LEU A 25 2.23 0.48 -11.55
N PHE A 26 3.21 0.84 -10.74
CA PHE A 26 3.96 2.08 -10.93
C PHE A 26 4.74 2.05 -12.25
N ASP A 27 5.35 0.91 -12.60
CA ASP A 27 6.02 0.76 -13.91
C ASP A 27 5.06 0.97 -15.07
N ALA A 28 3.82 0.51 -14.94
CA ALA A 28 2.81 0.64 -15.97
C ALA A 28 2.27 2.07 -16.11
N LEU A 29 2.04 2.76 -15.01
CA LEU A 29 1.37 4.06 -15.00
C LEU A 29 2.31 5.25 -14.86
N LEU A 30 3.47 5.06 -14.23
CA LEU A 30 4.43 6.13 -13.92
C LEU A 30 5.83 5.69 -14.33
N PRO A 31 6.07 5.35 -15.61
CA PRO A 31 7.37 4.81 -16.01
C PRO A 31 8.49 5.80 -15.74
N LEU A 32 9.59 5.28 -15.19
CA LEU A 32 10.79 6.07 -14.97
C LEU A 32 11.53 6.25 -16.29
N SER A 33 12.24 7.37 -16.42
CA SER A 33 13.08 7.63 -17.60
C SER A 33 14.19 6.59 -17.69
N SER A 34 14.67 6.35 -18.90
CA SER A 34 15.77 5.41 -19.21
C SER A 34 15.41 3.93 -19.01
N GLY A 35 14.12 3.59 -18.97
CA GLY A 35 13.67 2.20 -18.85
C GLY A 35 13.94 1.56 -17.50
N ARG A 36 14.30 2.35 -16.48
CA ARG A 36 14.47 1.84 -15.11
C ARG A 36 13.14 1.39 -14.53
N ARG A 37 13.18 0.37 -13.69
CA ARG A 37 12.01 -0.15 -13.01
C ARG A 37 11.94 0.42 -11.59
N TRP A 38 10.72 0.67 -11.12
CA TRP A 38 10.48 1.16 -9.77
C TRP A 38 11.03 0.24 -8.70
N ALA A 39 10.95 -1.08 -8.89
CA ALA A 39 11.49 -2.04 -7.95
C ALA A 39 13.00 -1.84 -7.73
N SER A 40 13.75 -1.58 -8.81
CA SER A 40 15.18 -1.33 -8.73
C SER A 40 15.49 0.01 -8.06
N ALA A 41 14.71 1.04 -8.37
CA ALA A 41 14.89 2.35 -7.75
C ALA A 41 14.55 2.31 -6.26
N ALA A 42 13.49 1.60 -5.89
CA ALA A 42 13.06 1.46 -4.50
C ALA A 42 14.05 0.63 -3.67
N ALA A 43 14.72 -0.34 -4.29
CA ALA A 43 15.71 -1.18 -3.59
C ALA A 43 16.90 -0.38 -3.06
N ALA A 44 17.15 0.82 -3.62
CA ALA A 44 18.19 1.71 -3.13
C ALA A 44 17.83 2.40 -1.80
N VAL A 45 16.55 2.33 -1.42
CA VAL A 45 16.05 2.93 -0.18
C VAL A 45 15.87 1.81 0.85
N THR A 46 16.69 1.82 1.89
CA THR A 46 16.53 0.88 2.99
C THR A 46 15.46 1.41 3.93
N HIS A 47 14.37 0.67 4.02
CA HIS A 47 13.38 0.92 5.05
C HIS A 47 13.85 0.30 6.36
N GLY A 48 13.47 0.97 7.43
CA GLY A 48 13.89 0.76 8.77
C GLY A 48 14.23 -0.68 9.17
N SER A 49 15.24 -0.79 9.97
CA SER A 49 15.77 -2.06 10.43
C SER A 49 14.70 -2.88 11.15
N GLY A 50 14.80 -4.19 11.07
CA GLY A 50 14.02 -5.09 11.90
C GLY A 50 14.33 -4.99 13.41
N ARG A 51 15.16 -4.02 13.81
CA ARG A 51 15.59 -3.81 15.19
C ARG A 51 14.42 -3.69 16.17
N TRP A 52 13.36 -3.01 15.73
CA TRP A 52 12.19 -2.75 16.57
C TRP A 52 11.01 -3.68 16.26
N ALA A 53 11.19 -4.64 15.38
CA ALA A 53 10.08 -5.46 14.88
C ALA A 53 9.38 -6.26 15.99
N ALA A 54 10.12 -6.77 16.97
CA ALA A 54 9.53 -7.53 18.07
C ALA A 54 8.69 -6.61 18.99
N GLU A 55 9.20 -5.42 19.29
CA GLU A 55 8.51 -4.43 20.10
C GLU A 55 7.27 -3.90 19.37
N GLU A 56 7.40 -3.64 18.07
CA GLU A 56 6.29 -3.21 17.24
C GLU A 56 5.18 -4.25 17.22
N ARG A 57 5.52 -5.52 17.05
CA ARG A 57 4.53 -6.60 17.05
C ARG A 57 3.81 -6.73 18.38
N SER A 58 4.55 -6.61 19.48
CA SER A 58 3.96 -6.65 20.82
C SER A 58 3.01 -5.48 21.05
N THR A 59 3.41 -4.29 20.65
CA THR A 59 2.58 -3.09 20.75
C THR A 59 1.33 -3.21 19.88
N LEU A 60 1.48 -3.71 18.66
CA LEU A 60 0.35 -3.91 17.74
C LEU A 60 -0.63 -4.95 18.28
N ALA A 61 -0.13 -6.04 18.86
CA ALA A 61 -0.99 -7.06 19.46
C ALA A 61 -1.83 -6.48 20.60
N ALA A 62 -1.19 -5.71 21.50
CA ALA A 62 -1.88 -5.04 22.59
C ALA A 62 -2.90 -4.02 22.06
N ALA A 63 -2.56 -3.26 21.04
CA ALA A 63 -3.44 -2.29 20.42
C ALA A 63 -4.68 -2.96 19.81
N ARG A 64 -4.51 -4.11 19.17
CA ARG A 64 -5.62 -4.84 18.55
C ARG A 64 -6.64 -5.33 19.58
N GLU A 65 -6.21 -5.61 20.80
CA GLU A 65 -7.10 -6.04 21.88
C GLU A 65 -7.86 -4.89 22.53
N SER A 66 -7.44 -3.64 22.27
CA SER A 66 -8.06 -2.46 22.85
C SER A 66 -9.29 -2.02 22.04
N ALA A 67 -10.46 -2.04 22.67
CA ALA A 67 -11.70 -1.54 22.05
C ALA A 67 -11.60 -0.05 21.72
N ALA A 68 -10.91 0.74 22.55
CA ALA A 68 -10.72 2.16 22.31
C ALA A 68 -9.89 2.39 21.06
N VAL A 69 -8.78 1.65 20.89
CA VAL A 69 -7.94 1.74 19.69
C VAL A 69 -8.72 1.30 18.45
N ALA A 70 -9.49 0.22 18.54
CA ALA A 70 -10.32 -0.24 17.43
C ALA A 70 -11.29 0.84 16.96
N GLN A 71 -11.90 1.54 17.88
CA GLN A 71 -12.81 2.63 17.57
C GLN A 71 -12.09 3.78 16.86
N TRP A 72 -10.89 4.13 17.33
CA TRP A 72 -10.08 5.19 16.75
C TRP A 72 -9.58 4.83 15.34
N LEU A 73 -9.29 3.55 15.10
CA LEU A 73 -8.78 3.08 13.81
C LEU A 73 -9.86 2.77 12.79
N ARG A 74 -11.13 2.89 13.15
CA ARG A 74 -12.23 2.54 12.25
C ARG A 74 -12.18 3.32 10.94
N ALA A 75 -11.96 4.63 11.00
CA ALA A 75 -11.86 5.47 9.82
C ALA A 75 -10.66 5.10 8.96
N ASP A 76 -9.52 4.85 9.59
CA ASP A 76 -8.30 4.44 8.89
C ASP A 76 -8.49 3.07 8.21
N THR A 77 -9.16 2.14 8.88
CA THR A 77 -9.47 0.82 8.32
C THR A 77 -10.37 0.94 7.10
N GLN A 78 -11.39 1.78 7.16
CA GLN A 78 -12.30 2.02 6.03
C GLN A 78 -11.55 2.64 4.86
N LEU A 79 -10.66 3.58 5.12
CA LEU A 79 -9.84 4.21 4.10
C LEU A 79 -8.88 3.19 3.46
N TYR A 80 -8.26 2.35 4.28
CA TYR A 80 -7.36 1.30 3.80
C TYR A 80 -8.09 0.29 2.91
N GLU A 81 -9.27 -0.15 3.31
CA GLU A 81 -10.07 -1.07 2.52
C GLU A 81 -10.48 -0.46 1.17
N ALA A 82 -10.84 0.81 1.17
CA ALA A 82 -11.17 1.54 -0.06
C ALA A 82 -9.94 1.67 -0.97
N ALA A 83 -8.77 1.96 -0.40
CA ALA A 83 -7.51 2.04 -1.14
C ALA A 83 -7.14 0.69 -1.73
N ARG A 84 -7.30 -0.38 -0.97
CA ARG A 84 -7.03 -1.74 -1.43
C ARG A 84 -7.96 -2.16 -2.57
N ALA A 85 -9.24 -1.80 -2.49
CA ALA A 85 -10.20 -2.05 -3.56
C ALA A 85 -9.80 -1.31 -4.85
N ARG A 86 -9.42 -0.05 -4.73
CA ARG A 86 -8.95 0.75 -5.86
C ARG A 86 -7.67 0.19 -6.46
N PHE A 87 -6.72 -0.20 -5.62
CA PHE A 87 -5.48 -0.85 -6.06
C PHE A 87 -5.77 -2.11 -6.89
N GLY A 88 -6.68 -2.95 -6.42
CA GLY A 88 -7.07 -4.17 -7.14
C GLY A 88 -7.63 -3.87 -8.52
N VAL A 89 -8.45 -2.83 -8.64
CA VAL A 89 -8.98 -2.39 -9.95
C VAL A 89 -7.86 -1.94 -10.87
N LEU A 90 -6.93 -1.14 -10.35
CA LEU A 90 -5.82 -0.61 -11.15
C LEU A 90 -4.90 -1.73 -11.61
N VAL A 91 -4.60 -2.69 -10.75
CA VAL A 91 -3.75 -3.83 -11.12
C VAL A 91 -4.40 -4.65 -12.24
N ARG A 92 -5.68 -4.99 -12.08
CA ARG A 92 -6.41 -5.74 -13.12
C ARG A 92 -6.45 -5.02 -14.45
N ARG A 93 -6.52 -3.69 -14.41
CA ARG A 93 -6.65 -2.87 -15.62
C ARG A 93 -5.32 -2.64 -16.31
N HIS A 94 -4.24 -2.46 -15.58
CA HIS A 94 -2.97 -1.96 -16.10
C HIS A 94 -1.80 -2.94 -16.01
N VAL A 95 -1.86 -3.92 -15.13
CA VAL A 95 -0.79 -4.90 -14.99
C VAL A 95 -1.21 -6.19 -15.68
N HIS A 96 -0.52 -6.51 -16.77
CA HIS A 96 -0.74 -7.75 -17.49
C HIS A 96 0.24 -8.79 -16.97
N ILE A 97 -0.30 -9.77 -16.25
CA ILE A 97 0.49 -10.92 -15.81
C ILE A 97 0.39 -11.94 -16.93
N ALA A 98 1.50 -12.13 -17.57
CA ALA A 98 1.59 -13.14 -18.62
C ALA A 98 1.52 -14.54 -18.01
#